data_b1c5d90615ef767a0b6a07b796dae3d5
#
_entry.id   b1c5d90615ef767a0b6a07b796dae3d5
#
_cell.length_a   1.000
_cell.length_b   1.000
_cell.length_c   1.000
_cell.angle_alpha   90.00
_cell.angle_beta   90.00
_cell.angle_gamma   90.00
#
_symmetry.space_group_name_H-M   'P 1'
#
loop_
_entity.id
_entity.type
_entity.pdbx_description
1 polymer ?
#
loop_
_entity_poly.entity_id
_entity_poly.type
_entity_poly.pdbx_seq_one_letter_code
_entity_poly.pdbx_strand_id
1 'polypeptide(L)'
;ETARRTGTRLYVGHNMRHMEVVRLLKSIIDSGRIGEVKAIWCRHFVGNGGDYYFRDWHAERRHVTGLLLQKAAHDIDVMSWLAHSAPARVVGMGGLMVYGEAERRPAGTSAGTVMQDWFSLEHWPADEVDGLNPVIDVEDHSMLMMTMRNGVMTSYQQCHFTPDYWRSYTVIGTRGRAENLGDGAGDVVKVWTERTEHYAERATQEYVIAEEGTGHDSADQLAIDEFLRFVRDG
;
A
#
# COMPACT_ATOMS: atom_id res chain seq x y z
N GLU A 1 7.28 -17.97 16.56
CA GLU A 1 7.58 -18.86 17.70
C GLU A 1 7.83 -20.29 17.23
N THR A 2 6.92 -20.91 16.48
CA THR A 2 7.06 -22.30 16.01
C THR A 2 8.33 -22.52 15.18
N ALA A 3 8.64 -21.63 14.23
CA ALA A 3 9.84 -21.72 13.40
C ALA A 3 11.13 -21.77 14.25
N ARG A 4 11.23 -20.90 15.28
CA ARG A 4 12.37 -20.91 16.20
C ARG A 4 12.45 -22.20 17.00
N ARG A 5 11.32 -22.72 17.48
CA ARG A 5 11.25 -23.95 18.29
C ARG A 5 11.61 -25.20 17.49
N THR A 6 11.25 -25.23 16.23
CA THR A 6 11.48 -26.39 15.34
C THR A 6 12.76 -26.29 14.52
N GLY A 7 13.45 -25.15 14.54
CA GLY A 7 14.58 -24.88 13.65
C GLY A 7 14.20 -24.71 12.18
N THR A 8 12.89 -24.58 11.89
CA THR A 8 12.38 -24.38 10.52
C THR A 8 12.69 -22.98 10.06
N ARG A 9 13.24 -22.83 8.86
CA ARG A 9 13.45 -21.53 8.24
C ARG A 9 12.12 -20.93 7.82
N LEU A 10 11.93 -19.64 8.10
CA LEU A 10 10.74 -18.88 7.72
C LEU A 10 11.13 -17.72 6.83
N TYR A 11 10.57 -17.67 5.63
CA TYR A 11 10.66 -16.53 4.73
C TYR A 11 9.31 -15.82 4.69
N VAL A 12 9.33 -14.49 4.69
CA VAL A 12 8.14 -13.64 4.54
C VAL A 12 8.38 -12.73 3.32
N GLY A 13 7.71 -13.04 2.21
CA GLY A 13 7.86 -12.33 0.94
C GLY A 13 7.01 -11.06 0.89
N HIS A 14 7.55 -9.94 1.32
CA HIS A 14 6.96 -8.63 1.09
C HIS A 14 7.37 -8.08 -0.27
N ASN A 15 6.61 -8.43 -1.31
CA ASN A 15 6.91 -8.13 -2.72
C ASN A 15 7.07 -6.62 -3.00
N MET A 16 6.33 -5.75 -2.32
CA MET A 16 6.42 -4.30 -2.56
C MET A 16 7.80 -3.70 -2.25
N ARG A 17 8.64 -4.35 -1.45
CA ARG A 17 10.04 -3.92 -1.28
C ARG A 17 10.86 -4.03 -2.57
N HIS A 18 10.40 -4.82 -3.53
CA HIS A 18 11.02 -4.98 -4.84
C HIS A 18 10.45 -4.04 -5.91
N MET A 19 9.36 -3.32 -5.63
CA MET A 19 8.84 -2.30 -6.55
C MET A 19 9.87 -1.19 -6.75
N GLU A 20 10.06 -0.76 -8.01
CA GLU A 20 11.09 0.23 -8.37
C GLU A 20 10.91 1.55 -7.61
N VAL A 21 9.67 2.04 -7.50
CA VAL A 21 9.34 3.26 -6.73
C VAL A 21 9.79 3.15 -5.27
N VAL A 22 9.58 2.00 -4.64
CA VAL A 22 9.93 1.76 -3.23
C VAL A 22 11.44 1.66 -3.05
N ARG A 23 12.12 0.96 -3.97
CA ARG A 23 13.59 0.86 -4.00
C ARG A 23 14.25 2.22 -4.23
N LEU A 24 13.67 3.04 -5.11
CA LEU A 24 14.13 4.38 -5.39
C LEU A 24 14.00 5.30 -4.16
N LEU A 25 12.83 5.31 -3.50
CA LEU A 25 12.64 6.02 -2.23
C LEU A 25 13.64 5.55 -1.18
N LYS A 26 13.84 4.23 -1.05
CA LYS A 26 14.81 3.65 -0.12
C LYS A 26 16.25 4.12 -0.43
N SER A 27 16.64 4.10 -1.70
CA SER A 27 17.96 4.59 -2.14
C SER A 27 18.18 6.07 -1.82
N ILE A 28 17.16 6.92 -2.02
CA ILE A 28 17.22 8.34 -1.68
C ILE A 28 17.43 8.53 -0.17
N ILE A 29 16.72 7.77 0.66
CA ILE A 29 16.86 7.79 2.12
C ILE A 29 18.25 7.33 2.54
N ASP A 30 18.71 6.18 2.04
CA ASP A 30 19.99 5.56 2.41
C ASP A 30 21.19 6.39 1.95
N SER A 31 21.05 7.18 0.88
CA SER A 31 22.06 8.15 0.45
C SER A 31 22.22 9.34 1.41
N GLY A 32 21.32 9.50 2.38
CA GLY A 32 21.30 10.64 3.31
C GLY A 32 20.84 11.94 2.67
N ARG A 33 20.34 11.93 1.43
CA ARG A 33 19.95 13.15 0.69
C ARG A 33 18.94 14.02 1.41
N ILE A 34 17.95 13.41 2.05
CA ILE A 34 16.93 14.12 2.84
C ILE A 34 17.26 14.17 4.34
N GLY A 35 18.46 13.72 4.72
CA GLY A 35 18.89 13.63 6.12
C GLY A 35 18.20 12.46 6.88
N GLU A 36 18.09 12.59 8.19
CA GLU A 36 17.45 11.61 9.05
C GLU A 36 15.93 11.67 8.88
N VAL A 37 15.30 10.54 8.58
CA VAL A 37 13.83 10.45 8.44
C VAL A 37 13.14 10.75 9.77
N LYS A 38 12.13 11.60 9.76
CA LYS A 38 11.35 12.02 10.92
C LYS A 38 9.86 11.73 10.79
N ALA A 39 9.33 11.78 9.56
CA ALA A 39 7.93 11.43 9.32
C ALA A 39 7.76 10.71 7.96
N ILE A 40 6.75 9.82 7.88
CA ILE A 40 6.32 9.19 6.64
C ILE A 40 4.79 9.21 6.60
N TRP A 41 4.24 9.69 5.50
CA TRP A 41 2.81 9.64 5.22
C TRP A 41 2.57 8.74 4.01
N CYS A 42 1.58 7.86 4.12
CA CYS A 42 1.14 7.03 3.00
C CYS A 42 -0.36 7.22 2.79
N ARG A 43 -0.74 7.46 1.55
CA ARG A 43 -2.13 7.45 1.08
C ARG A 43 -2.27 6.36 0.03
N HIS A 44 -3.30 5.55 0.18
CA HIS A 44 -3.63 4.48 -0.75
C HIS A 44 -5.09 4.63 -1.19
N PHE A 45 -5.29 5.12 -2.40
CA PHE A 45 -6.57 5.12 -3.09
C PHE A 45 -6.73 3.80 -3.82
N VAL A 46 -7.73 3.02 -3.43
CA VAL A 46 -8.03 1.72 -4.02
C VAL A 46 -9.25 1.89 -4.92
N GLY A 47 -9.05 2.54 -6.07
CA GLY A 47 -10.12 2.95 -6.98
C GLY A 47 -10.93 1.80 -7.59
N ASN A 48 -10.43 0.58 -7.51
CA ASN A 48 -11.14 -0.64 -7.91
C ASN A 48 -11.71 -1.41 -6.69
N GLY A 49 -11.91 -0.72 -5.55
CA GLY A 49 -12.35 -1.35 -4.31
C GLY A 49 -13.66 -2.09 -4.44
N GLY A 50 -14.70 -1.43 -5.03
CA GLY A 50 -16.00 -2.04 -5.27
C GLY A 50 -15.93 -3.30 -6.13
N ASP A 51 -15.09 -3.29 -7.15
CA ASP A 51 -14.96 -4.42 -8.07
C ASP A 51 -14.25 -5.62 -7.46
N TYR A 52 -13.13 -5.42 -6.76
CA TYR A 52 -12.31 -6.52 -6.27
C TYR A 52 -12.59 -6.91 -4.84
N TYR A 53 -12.85 -5.95 -3.95
CA TYR A 53 -12.90 -6.23 -2.52
C TYR A 53 -14.30 -6.38 -1.96
N PHE A 54 -15.31 -5.90 -2.68
CA PHE A 54 -16.69 -5.96 -2.21
C PHE A 54 -17.59 -6.87 -3.04
N ARG A 55 -17.07 -7.49 -4.10
CA ARG A 55 -17.82 -8.46 -4.92
C ARG A 55 -17.79 -9.87 -4.40
N ASP A 56 -16.75 -10.30 -3.65
CA ASP A 56 -16.61 -11.67 -3.22
C ASP A 56 -16.06 -11.77 -1.79
N TRP A 57 -15.41 -12.86 -1.45
CA TRP A 57 -14.97 -13.28 -0.11
C TRP A 57 -14.18 -12.21 0.68
N HIS A 58 -13.52 -11.29 0.02
CA HIS A 58 -12.83 -10.17 0.65
C HIS A 58 -13.76 -9.24 1.43
N ALA A 59 -15.05 -9.20 1.08
CA ALA A 59 -16.05 -8.39 1.74
C ALA A 59 -16.45 -8.94 3.13
N GLU A 60 -16.07 -10.19 3.42
CA GLU A 60 -16.48 -10.87 4.63
C GLU A 60 -15.34 -10.97 5.66
N ARG A 61 -15.53 -10.37 6.81
CA ARG A 61 -14.55 -10.35 7.91
C ARG A 61 -14.10 -11.74 8.34
N ARG A 62 -15.01 -12.73 8.28
CA ARG A 62 -14.68 -14.13 8.61
C ARG A 62 -13.59 -14.74 7.72
N HIS A 63 -13.39 -14.18 6.51
CA HIS A 63 -12.38 -14.67 5.57
C HIS A 63 -11.08 -13.84 5.59
N VAL A 64 -11.19 -12.54 5.89
CA VAL A 64 -10.04 -11.61 5.74
C VAL A 64 -9.66 -10.88 7.02
N THR A 65 -10.42 -11.00 8.10
CA THR A 65 -10.27 -10.18 9.32
C THR A 65 -10.63 -8.71 9.09
N GLY A 66 -10.17 -8.10 8.00
CA GLY A 66 -10.46 -6.75 7.54
C GLY A 66 -9.55 -6.34 6.39
N LEU A 67 -9.98 -5.35 5.63
CA LEU A 67 -9.23 -4.83 4.49
C LEU A 67 -7.98 -4.04 4.94
N LEU A 68 -8.01 -3.48 6.16
CA LEU A 68 -6.82 -2.89 6.75
C LEU A 68 -5.68 -3.91 6.87
N LEU A 69 -5.97 -5.11 7.42
CA LEU A 69 -4.95 -6.16 7.51
C LEU A 69 -4.50 -6.61 6.13
N GLN A 70 -5.44 -6.85 5.22
CA GLN A 70 -5.12 -7.42 3.92
C GLN A 70 -4.33 -6.47 3.02
N LYS A 71 -4.65 -5.17 3.03
CA LYS A 71 -4.02 -4.17 2.17
C LYS A 71 -2.90 -3.40 2.84
N ALA A 72 -3.14 -2.91 4.05
CA ALA A 72 -2.16 -2.10 4.75
C ALA A 72 -0.91 -2.87 5.17
N ALA A 73 -0.96 -4.21 5.24
CA ALA A 73 0.23 -5.02 5.54
C ALA A 73 1.41 -4.70 4.61
N HIS A 74 1.14 -4.48 3.33
CA HIS A 74 2.15 -4.09 2.35
C HIS A 74 2.73 -2.69 2.64
N ASP A 75 1.85 -1.71 2.83
CA ASP A 75 2.26 -0.31 3.03
C ASP A 75 2.93 -0.10 4.39
N ILE A 76 2.44 -0.76 5.44
CA ILE A 76 3.05 -0.72 6.78
C ILE A 76 4.44 -1.34 6.76
N ASP A 77 4.65 -2.42 6.01
CA ASP A 77 5.96 -3.01 5.80
C ASP A 77 6.91 -2.04 5.08
N VAL A 78 6.46 -1.42 3.98
CA VAL A 78 7.24 -0.41 3.25
C VAL A 78 7.60 0.75 4.18
N MET A 79 6.64 1.34 4.90
CA MET A 79 6.92 2.43 5.84
C MET A 79 7.90 2.02 6.93
N SER A 80 7.81 0.79 7.44
CA SER A 80 8.74 0.26 8.43
C SER A 80 10.16 0.12 7.87
N TRP A 81 10.27 -0.31 6.63
CA TRP A 81 11.53 -0.44 5.90
C TRP A 81 12.17 0.93 5.61
N LEU A 82 11.38 1.89 5.12
CA LEU A 82 11.83 3.26 4.88
C LEU A 82 12.21 3.99 6.18
N ALA A 83 11.51 3.73 7.28
CA ALA A 83 11.82 4.27 8.60
C ALA A 83 13.01 3.57 9.29
N HIS A 84 13.52 2.46 8.77
CA HIS A 84 14.49 1.56 9.44
C HIS A 84 14.03 1.12 10.84
N SER A 85 12.72 0.97 11.06
CA SER A 85 12.16 0.72 12.38
C SER A 85 10.77 0.08 12.31
N ALA A 86 10.41 -0.65 13.35
CA ALA A 86 9.07 -1.23 13.50
C ALA A 86 8.15 -0.31 14.32
N PRO A 87 6.83 -0.38 14.13
CA PRO A 87 5.86 0.33 14.95
C PRO A 87 5.98 -0.03 16.44
N ALA A 88 5.89 0.98 17.31
CA ALA A 88 5.86 0.83 18.77
C ALA A 88 4.49 1.14 19.35
N ARG A 89 3.79 2.13 18.77
CA ARG A 89 2.43 2.52 19.14
C ARG A 89 1.61 2.74 17.88
N VAL A 90 0.34 2.34 17.94
CA VAL A 90 -0.60 2.49 16.82
C VAL A 90 -1.92 3.00 17.38
N VAL A 91 -2.49 3.98 16.71
CA VAL A 91 -3.89 4.41 16.87
C VAL A 91 -4.54 4.36 15.51
N GLY A 92 -5.72 3.77 15.42
CA GLY A 92 -6.42 3.62 14.16
C GLY A 92 -7.91 3.81 14.30
N MET A 93 -8.55 4.15 13.20
CA MET A 93 -9.98 4.19 13.03
C MET A 93 -10.32 3.71 11.61
N GLY A 94 -11.53 3.21 11.44
CA GLY A 94 -12.05 2.78 10.16
C GLY A 94 -13.55 2.56 10.24
N GLY A 95 -14.19 2.43 9.11
CA GLY A 95 -15.62 2.21 9.01
C GLY A 95 -16.02 1.71 7.64
N LEU A 96 -17.21 1.15 7.57
CA LEU A 96 -17.92 0.83 6.35
C LEU A 96 -18.84 2.01 6.05
N MET A 97 -18.44 2.87 5.11
CA MET A 97 -19.04 4.19 4.92
C MET A 97 -19.89 4.29 3.65
N VAL A 98 -19.53 3.53 2.60
CA VAL A 98 -20.17 3.59 1.28
C VAL A 98 -20.74 2.23 0.91
N TYR A 99 -19.93 1.20 0.76
CA TYR A 99 -20.38 -0.11 0.27
C TYR A 99 -21.33 -0.85 1.22
N GLY A 100 -21.53 -0.36 2.44
CA GLY A 100 -22.52 -0.87 3.37
C GLY A 100 -23.96 -0.73 2.89
N GLU A 101 -24.26 0.33 2.14
CA GLU A 101 -25.57 0.67 1.61
C GLU A 101 -25.75 0.27 0.12
N ALA A 102 -24.68 -0.15 -0.55
CA ALA A 102 -24.72 -0.53 -1.97
C ALA A 102 -25.53 -1.79 -2.23
N GLU A 103 -26.04 -1.94 -3.45
CA GLU A 103 -26.88 -3.07 -3.85
C GLU A 103 -26.08 -4.39 -3.84
N ARG A 104 -26.64 -5.39 -3.20
CA ARG A 104 -26.04 -6.71 -3.01
C ARG A 104 -26.74 -7.75 -3.86
N ARG A 105 -25.99 -8.69 -4.43
CA ARG A 105 -26.58 -9.84 -5.09
C ARG A 105 -27.29 -10.76 -4.06
N PRO A 106 -28.27 -11.57 -4.49
CA PRO A 106 -28.97 -12.50 -3.60
C PRO A 106 -28.02 -13.50 -2.92
N ALA A 107 -28.30 -13.82 -1.67
CA ALA A 107 -27.53 -14.81 -0.93
C ALA A 107 -27.50 -16.17 -1.66
N GLY A 108 -26.33 -16.82 -1.65
CA GLY A 108 -26.11 -18.10 -2.33
C GLY A 108 -25.83 -18.00 -3.82
N THR A 109 -25.74 -16.79 -4.39
CA THR A 109 -25.31 -16.59 -5.77
C THR A 109 -23.82 -16.32 -5.85
N SER A 110 -23.17 -16.81 -6.94
CA SER A 110 -21.77 -16.54 -7.24
C SER A 110 -21.58 -15.15 -7.86
N ALA A 111 -20.39 -14.59 -7.75
CA ALA A 111 -19.98 -13.41 -8.53
C ALA A 111 -19.88 -13.72 -10.04
N GLY A 112 -19.89 -14.98 -10.42
CA GLY A 112 -20.09 -15.46 -11.80
C GLY A 112 -18.82 -15.56 -12.65
N THR A 113 -17.90 -14.63 -12.52
CA THR A 113 -16.69 -14.51 -13.35
C THR A 113 -15.43 -14.57 -12.49
N VAL A 114 -14.26 -14.61 -13.12
CA VAL A 114 -12.98 -14.47 -12.41
C VAL A 114 -12.75 -13.01 -12.03
N MET A 115 -11.99 -12.79 -10.96
CA MET A 115 -11.78 -11.46 -10.37
C MET A 115 -11.22 -10.43 -11.38
N GLN A 116 -10.41 -10.85 -12.33
CA GLN A 116 -9.85 -9.99 -13.37
C GLN A 116 -10.88 -9.35 -14.30
N ASP A 117 -12.05 -9.98 -14.44
CA ASP A 117 -13.12 -9.52 -15.33
C ASP A 117 -14.09 -8.56 -14.60
N TRP A 118 -13.91 -8.30 -13.33
CA TRP A 118 -14.85 -7.51 -12.54
C TRP A 118 -14.66 -6.01 -12.68
N PHE A 119 -13.49 -5.55 -13.08
CA PHE A 119 -13.23 -4.13 -13.19
C PHE A 119 -13.97 -3.50 -14.38
N SER A 120 -14.66 -2.38 -14.13
CA SER A 120 -15.25 -1.54 -15.17
C SER A 120 -15.19 -0.08 -14.76
N LEU A 121 -14.85 0.79 -15.72
CA LEU A 121 -14.93 2.25 -15.54
C LEU A 121 -16.36 2.75 -15.35
N GLU A 122 -17.37 1.92 -15.71
CA GLU A 122 -18.78 2.23 -15.51
C GLU A 122 -19.26 1.94 -14.06
N HIS A 123 -18.44 1.27 -13.25
CA HIS A 123 -18.74 1.01 -11.83
C HIS A 123 -18.38 2.23 -10.95
N TRP A 124 -18.91 3.39 -11.35
CA TRP A 124 -18.76 4.67 -10.68
C TRP A 124 -20.03 5.51 -10.87
N PRO A 125 -20.53 6.25 -9.86
CA PRO A 125 -19.93 6.41 -8.51
C PRO A 125 -20.03 5.15 -7.63
N ALA A 126 -19.22 5.10 -6.56
CA ALA A 126 -19.05 3.92 -5.72
C ALA A 126 -20.34 3.47 -5.00
N ASP A 127 -21.24 4.38 -4.66
CA ASP A 127 -22.53 4.12 -4.01
C ASP A 127 -23.60 3.59 -4.99
N GLU A 128 -23.36 3.66 -6.29
CA GLU A 128 -24.26 3.13 -7.34
C GLU A 128 -23.80 1.76 -7.86
N VAL A 129 -22.69 1.21 -7.36
CA VAL A 129 -22.20 -0.12 -7.75
C VAL A 129 -23.16 -1.20 -7.25
N ASP A 130 -23.53 -2.11 -8.14
CA ASP A 130 -24.46 -3.22 -7.88
C ASP A 130 -23.77 -4.61 -7.86
N GLY A 131 -24.54 -5.64 -7.55
CA GLY A 131 -24.07 -7.02 -7.62
C GLY A 131 -22.97 -7.37 -6.63
N LEU A 132 -22.82 -6.58 -5.57
CA LEU A 132 -21.79 -6.78 -4.56
C LEU A 132 -22.08 -8.03 -3.71
N ASN A 133 -21.12 -8.44 -2.89
CA ASN A 133 -21.25 -9.65 -2.06
C ASN A 133 -22.45 -9.56 -1.13
N PRO A 134 -23.20 -10.67 -0.93
CA PRO A 134 -24.36 -10.67 -0.05
C PRO A 134 -24.07 -10.22 1.38
N VAL A 135 -22.84 -10.46 1.85
CA VAL A 135 -22.35 -10.04 3.17
C VAL A 135 -21.21 -9.07 2.98
N ILE A 136 -21.35 -7.86 3.50
CA ILE A 136 -20.30 -6.85 3.56
C ILE A 136 -20.21 -6.38 5.01
N ASP A 137 -19.11 -6.75 5.70
CA ASP A 137 -18.89 -6.44 7.11
C ASP A 137 -17.46 -6.04 7.43
N VAL A 138 -16.67 -5.74 6.38
CA VAL A 138 -15.34 -5.14 6.49
C VAL A 138 -15.39 -3.63 6.26
N GLU A 139 -14.39 -2.93 6.72
CA GLU A 139 -14.21 -1.49 6.51
C GLU A 139 -13.83 -1.18 5.05
N ASP A 140 -14.40 -0.11 4.47
CA ASP A 140 -14.04 0.45 3.16
C ASP A 140 -13.14 1.70 3.25
N HIS A 141 -12.95 2.20 4.47
CA HIS A 141 -12.03 3.30 4.78
C HIS A 141 -11.32 3.05 6.10
N SER A 142 -10.01 3.32 6.15
CA SER A 142 -9.21 3.17 7.36
C SER A 142 -8.08 4.20 7.42
N MET A 143 -7.78 4.64 8.65
CA MET A 143 -6.69 5.56 8.95
C MET A 143 -5.89 5.06 10.15
N LEU A 144 -4.56 5.14 10.06
CA LEU A 144 -3.65 4.82 11.15
C LEU A 144 -2.68 5.96 11.40
N MET A 145 -2.36 6.18 12.68
CA MET A 145 -1.18 6.94 13.12
C MET A 145 -0.28 6.03 13.94
N MET A 146 1.01 6.03 13.64
CA MET A 146 1.98 5.17 14.31
C MET A 146 3.20 5.96 14.76
N THR A 147 3.76 5.57 15.89
CA THR A 147 5.11 5.97 16.31
C THR A 147 6.01 4.76 16.21
N MET A 148 7.08 4.88 15.44
CA MET A 148 8.10 3.83 15.30
C MET A 148 9.01 3.77 16.53
N ARG A 149 9.72 2.66 16.75
CA ARG A 149 10.62 2.49 17.90
C ARG A 149 11.75 3.51 17.95
N ASN A 150 12.20 4.01 16.80
CA ASN A 150 13.21 5.07 16.68
C ASN A 150 12.64 6.49 16.75
N GLY A 151 11.34 6.65 17.03
CA GLY A 151 10.66 7.94 17.17
C GLY A 151 10.12 8.52 15.86
N VAL A 152 10.33 7.92 14.70
CA VAL A 152 9.71 8.33 13.44
C VAL A 152 8.19 8.25 13.58
N MET A 153 7.49 9.30 13.16
CA MET A 153 6.02 9.35 13.17
C MET A 153 5.48 9.04 11.76
N THR A 154 4.46 8.17 11.69
CA THR A 154 3.88 7.78 10.41
C THR A 154 2.37 7.87 10.43
N SER A 155 1.78 8.13 9.27
CA SER A 155 0.34 7.99 9.03
C SER A 155 0.09 7.16 7.78
N TYR A 156 -0.95 6.36 7.85
CA TYR A 156 -1.45 5.57 6.74
C TYR A 156 -2.94 5.80 6.55
N GLN A 157 -3.38 5.94 5.32
CA GLN A 157 -4.78 6.10 4.95
C GLN A 157 -5.07 5.23 3.74
N GLN A 158 -6.16 4.44 3.81
CA GLN A 158 -6.68 3.71 2.65
C GLN A 158 -8.15 4.03 2.46
N CYS A 159 -8.57 4.15 1.21
CA CYS A 159 -9.95 4.39 0.82
C CYS A 159 -10.28 3.54 -0.39
N HIS A 160 -11.38 2.77 -0.33
CA HIS A 160 -11.79 1.84 -1.37
C HIS A 160 -12.89 2.40 -2.29
N PHE A 161 -13.29 3.66 -2.11
CA PHE A 161 -14.32 4.34 -2.89
C PHE A 161 -13.81 5.65 -3.51
N THR A 162 -12.63 5.58 -4.15
CA THR A 162 -12.05 6.67 -4.93
C THR A 162 -12.22 6.42 -6.43
N PRO A 163 -12.30 7.47 -7.28
CA PRO A 163 -12.48 7.31 -8.72
C PRO A 163 -11.27 6.76 -9.45
N ASP A 164 -10.12 6.74 -8.78
CA ASP A 164 -8.82 6.38 -9.32
C ASP A 164 -8.02 5.55 -8.34
N TYR A 165 -6.97 4.91 -8.84
CA TYR A 165 -5.97 4.23 -8.03
C TYR A 165 -4.76 5.14 -7.84
N TRP A 166 -4.31 5.30 -6.60
CA TRP A 166 -3.06 5.96 -6.32
C TRP A 166 -2.46 5.51 -5.00
N ARG A 167 -1.16 5.22 -5.03
CA ARG A 167 -0.37 4.96 -3.82
C ARG A 167 0.76 5.97 -3.72
N SER A 168 0.77 6.74 -2.66
CA SER A 168 1.71 7.85 -2.46
C SER A 168 2.38 7.75 -1.11
N TYR A 169 3.70 7.86 -1.11
CA TYR A 169 4.54 7.97 0.08
C TYR A 169 5.20 9.34 0.09
N THR A 170 4.99 10.09 1.18
CA THR A 170 5.74 11.32 1.46
C THR A 170 6.68 11.03 2.62
N VAL A 171 7.98 11.10 2.38
CA VAL A 171 9.04 10.90 3.39
C VAL A 171 9.68 12.22 3.73
N ILE A 172 9.65 12.59 5.01
CA ILE A 172 10.18 13.87 5.51
C ILE A 172 11.38 13.59 6.40
N GLY A 173 12.52 14.15 6.02
CA GLY A 173 13.76 14.09 6.76
C GLY A 173 14.20 15.46 7.28
N THR A 174 15.32 15.49 8.01
CA THR A 174 15.89 16.71 8.60
C THR A 174 16.47 17.69 7.59
N ARG A 175 16.67 17.26 6.33
CA ARG A 175 17.29 18.06 5.26
C ARG A 175 16.46 18.13 3.98
N GLY A 176 15.26 17.55 3.97
CA GLY A 176 14.41 17.56 2.80
C GLY A 176 13.25 16.60 2.89
N ARG A 177 12.50 16.50 1.82
CA ARG A 177 11.42 15.51 1.66
C ARG A 177 11.54 14.82 0.31
N ALA A 178 11.05 13.60 0.23
CA ALA A 178 10.86 12.84 -1.00
C ALA A 178 9.41 12.38 -1.11
N GLU A 179 8.86 12.39 -2.32
CA GLU A 179 7.48 11.99 -2.58
C GLU A 179 7.37 11.33 -3.95
N ASN A 180 6.69 10.19 -4.04
CA ASN A 180 6.35 9.63 -5.33
C ASN A 180 5.02 10.21 -5.86
N LEU A 181 5.01 10.53 -7.14
CA LEU A 181 3.84 10.94 -7.90
C LEU A 181 3.54 9.83 -8.91
N GLY A 182 2.71 8.88 -8.47
CA GLY A 182 2.49 7.61 -9.14
C GLY A 182 3.49 6.52 -8.68
N ASP A 183 3.24 5.28 -9.12
CA ASP A 183 4.04 4.10 -8.78
C ASP A 183 4.31 3.18 -9.99
N GLY A 184 3.93 3.65 -11.20
CA GLY A 184 4.13 2.96 -12.47
C GLY A 184 5.32 3.46 -13.28
N ALA A 185 5.52 2.85 -14.46
CA ALA A 185 6.53 3.27 -15.42
C ALA A 185 6.29 4.70 -15.92
N GLY A 186 7.35 5.50 -15.96
CA GLY A 186 7.28 6.90 -16.38
C GLY A 186 6.82 7.87 -15.29
N ASP A 187 6.30 7.37 -14.17
CA ASP A 187 6.01 8.19 -13.00
C ASP A 187 7.31 8.67 -12.32
N VAL A 188 7.19 9.60 -11.38
CA VAL A 188 8.36 10.28 -10.82
C VAL A 188 8.41 10.23 -9.30
N VAL A 189 9.62 10.15 -8.77
CA VAL A 189 9.92 10.48 -7.38
C VAL A 189 10.58 11.84 -7.35
N LYS A 190 9.97 12.77 -6.62
CA LYS A 190 10.45 14.14 -6.43
C LYS A 190 11.16 14.31 -5.10
N VAL A 191 12.23 15.09 -5.09
CA VAL A 191 13.02 15.41 -3.89
C VAL A 191 13.20 16.91 -3.76
N TRP A 192 12.89 17.45 -2.58
CA TRP A 192 13.08 18.85 -2.23
C TRP A 192 14.07 18.96 -1.08
N THR A 193 15.18 19.64 -1.31
CA THR A 193 16.24 19.88 -0.31
C THR A 193 16.53 21.37 -0.09
N GLU A 194 15.85 22.24 -0.84
CA GLU A 194 15.96 23.69 -0.70
C GLU A 194 14.74 24.25 0.00
N ARG A 195 14.98 25.23 0.87
CA ARG A 195 13.89 25.96 1.55
C ARG A 195 13.33 27.01 0.60
N THR A 196 12.01 27.03 0.48
CA THR A 196 11.24 28.03 -0.28
C THR A 196 10.26 28.74 0.60
N GLU A 197 9.85 29.96 0.24
CA GLU A 197 8.88 30.74 1.00
C GLU A 197 7.48 30.12 0.95
N HIS A 198 7.12 29.56 -0.21
CA HIS A 198 5.85 28.89 -0.45
C HIS A 198 6.06 27.45 -0.94
N TYR A 199 4.97 26.70 -1.08
CA TYR A 199 5.02 25.38 -1.70
C TYR A 199 5.64 25.47 -3.09
N ALA A 200 6.71 24.71 -3.31
CA ALA A 200 7.35 24.61 -4.60
C ALA A 200 6.89 23.32 -5.32
N GLU A 201 6.16 23.48 -6.40
CA GLU A 201 5.77 22.37 -7.26
C GLU A 201 7.00 21.74 -7.94
N ARG A 202 7.95 22.60 -8.34
CA ARG A 202 9.21 22.14 -8.90
C ARG A 202 10.12 21.61 -7.79
N ALA A 203 10.51 20.36 -7.90
CA ALA A 203 11.46 19.72 -6.99
C ALA A 203 12.90 20.17 -7.26
N THR A 204 13.78 20.01 -6.26
CA THR A 204 15.23 20.18 -6.43
C THR A 204 15.79 19.11 -7.36
N GLN A 205 15.20 17.90 -7.31
CA GLN A 205 15.56 16.77 -8.17
C GLN A 205 14.35 15.88 -8.43
N GLU A 206 14.29 15.33 -9.62
CA GLU A 206 13.28 14.38 -10.04
C GLU A 206 13.95 13.10 -10.58
N TYR A 207 13.36 11.96 -10.25
CA TYR A 207 13.78 10.65 -10.70
C TYR A 207 12.60 9.98 -11.38
N VAL A 208 12.78 9.57 -12.64
CA VAL A 208 11.78 8.85 -13.40
C VAL A 208 11.85 7.36 -13.04
N ILE A 209 10.71 6.74 -12.76
CA ILE A 209 10.61 5.30 -12.53
C ILE A 209 10.83 4.61 -13.89
N ALA A 210 11.80 3.69 -13.94
CA ALA A 210 12.17 3.00 -15.17
C ALA A 210 11.00 2.15 -15.72
N GLU A 211 10.95 1.99 -17.03
CA GLU A 211 9.92 1.19 -17.70
C GLU A 211 10.04 -0.31 -17.43
N GLU A 212 11.26 -0.81 -17.25
CA GLU A 212 11.51 -2.21 -16.96
C GLU A 212 11.25 -2.51 -15.48
N GLY A 213 10.31 -3.40 -15.24
CA GLY A 213 10.06 -3.92 -13.89
C GLY A 213 9.05 -3.15 -13.08
N THR A 214 8.08 -2.50 -13.71
CA THR A 214 7.00 -1.82 -13.00
C THR A 214 5.85 -2.74 -12.62
N GLY A 215 5.24 -2.45 -11.46
CA GLY A 215 4.07 -3.18 -10.99
C GLY A 215 4.38 -4.45 -10.20
N HIS A 216 3.33 -5.22 -9.94
CA HIS A 216 3.42 -6.44 -9.15
C HIS A 216 4.23 -7.55 -9.83
N ASP A 217 4.11 -7.70 -11.15
CA ASP A 217 4.69 -8.85 -11.88
C ASP A 217 6.21 -8.95 -11.72
N SER A 218 6.92 -7.84 -11.86
CA SER A 218 8.38 -7.82 -11.68
C SER A 218 8.78 -7.91 -10.20
N ALA A 219 8.02 -7.30 -9.31
CA ALA A 219 8.25 -7.38 -7.88
C ALA A 219 8.04 -8.80 -7.36
N ASP A 220 7.06 -9.53 -7.90
CA ASP A 220 6.79 -10.91 -7.55
C ASP A 220 7.91 -11.84 -8.02
N GLN A 221 8.44 -11.64 -9.24
CA GLN A 221 9.59 -12.40 -9.72
C GLN A 221 10.84 -12.18 -8.84
N LEU A 222 11.12 -10.92 -8.47
CA LEU A 222 12.24 -10.61 -7.58
C LEU A 222 12.06 -11.20 -6.17
N ALA A 223 10.84 -11.25 -5.66
CA ALA A 223 10.53 -11.91 -4.38
C ALA A 223 10.74 -13.43 -4.47
N ILE A 224 10.39 -14.06 -5.60
CA ILE A 224 10.68 -15.48 -5.87
C ILE A 224 12.19 -15.72 -5.92
N ASP A 225 12.94 -14.88 -6.62
CA ASP A 225 14.40 -15.00 -6.73
C ASP A 225 15.08 -14.82 -5.36
N GLU A 226 14.57 -13.93 -4.50
CA GLU A 226 15.03 -13.79 -3.13
C GLU A 226 14.73 -15.03 -2.30
N PHE A 227 13.51 -15.59 -2.43
CA PHE A 227 13.14 -16.84 -1.78
C PHE A 227 14.05 -18.01 -2.20
N LEU A 228 14.34 -18.14 -3.48
CA LEU A 228 15.24 -19.19 -3.99
C LEU A 228 16.66 -19.04 -3.42
N ARG A 229 17.17 -17.80 -3.31
CA ARG A 229 18.45 -17.53 -2.64
C ARG A 229 18.40 -17.90 -1.15
N PHE A 230 17.32 -17.50 -0.46
CA PHE A 230 17.11 -17.86 0.94
C PHE A 230 17.06 -19.38 1.17
N VAL A 231 16.47 -20.16 0.25
CA VAL A 231 16.43 -21.61 0.32
C VAL A 231 17.82 -22.22 0.09
N ARG A 232 18.57 -21.70 -0.87
CA ARG A 232 19.89 -22.21 -1.26
C ARG A 232 20.99 -21.84 -0.25
N ASP A 233 21.05 -20.59 0.16
CA ASP A 233 22.22 -20.03 0.85
C ASP A 233 21.99 -19.86 2.38
N GLY A 234 20.78 -19.93 2.84
CA GLY A 234 20.43 -19.84 4.27
C GLY A 234 19.99 -18.47 4.69
#